data_579b1ee6a3ffd0f0e1e7bb3fe034df01
#
_entry.id   579b1ee6a3ffd0f0e1e7bb3fe034df01
#
_cell.length_a   1.000
_cell.length_b   1.000
_cell.length_c   1.000
_cell.angle_alpha   90.00
_cell.angle_beta   90.00
_cell.angle_gamma   90.00
#
_symmetry.space_group_name_H-M   'P 1'
#
loop_
_entity.id
_entity.type
_entity.pdbx_description
1 polymer ?
#
loop_
_entity_poly.entity_id
_entity_poly.type
_entity_poly.pdbx_seq_one_letter_code
_entity_poly.pdbx_strand_id
1 'polypeptide(L)'
;MGRLIVIEGVDSSGKETQAKLLYEVLKKRGSQVQLVSFPDYESDFCLPVKRYLAGDLGENPGDVNAYAASAFYAIDRYASFKMKWGAFYEEGGTIVCDRYVTSNIVHQAMKIDGDKTEFIDWLCDFEYGRLGLPVPDAVIFLDMPPEYAKMLMANRKNKITGEAQKDIHEKNETYLKAAYENALHVCGHLGWNRVCCAENGKIKEITEIHREIVRFLEKKLK
;
A
#
# COMPACT_ATOMS: atom_id res chain seq x y z
N MET A 1 17.17 -15.09 3.80
CA MET A 1 16.05 -14.32 3.24
C MET A 1 16.26 -12.85 3.55
N GLY A 2 15.83 -12.00 2.66
CA GLY A 2 15.89 -10.55 2.79
C GLY A 2 14.90 -9.99 3.81
N ARG A 3 14.77 -8.67 3.84
CA ARG A 3 13.80 -7.93 4.65
C ARG A 3 12.79 -7.23 3.75
N LEU A 4 11.51 -7.26 4.13
CA LEU A 4 10.44 -6.55 3.43
C LEU A 4 9.77 -5.55 4.38
N ILE A 5 9.89 -4.26 4.06
CA ILE A 5 9.30 -3.16 4.81
C ILE A 5 8.24 -2.50 3.94
N VAL A 6 7.02 -2.46 4.41
CA VAL A 6 5.88 -1.88 3.67
C VAL A 6 5.49 -0.55 4.28
N ILE A 7 5.35 0.47 3.44
CA ILE A 7 4.70 1.73 3.78
C ILE A 7 3.28 1.69 3.26
N GLU A 8 2.32 1.67 4.17
CA GLU A 8 0.89 1.58 3.88
C GLU A 8 0.16 2.87 4.29
N GLY A 9 -1.01 3.10 3.75
CA GLY A 9 -1.89 4.23 4.06
C GLY A 9 -2.87 4.53 2.93
N VAL A 10 -3.86 5.36 3.20
CA VAL A 10 -4.85 5.79 2.20
C VAL A 10 -4.22 6.66 1.11
N ASP A 11 -4.99 6.93 0.04
CA ASP A 11 -4.49 7.77 -1.04
C ASP A 11 -4.10 9.16 -0.54
N SER A 12 -3.00 9.68 -1.10
CA SER A 12 -2.39 10.97 -0.72
C SER A 12 -1.91 11.08 0.73
N SER A 13 -1.71 9.97 1.45
CA SER A 13 -1.13 9.97 2.81
C SER A 13 0.39 10.22 2.86
N GLY A 14 1.06 10.33 1.72
CA GLY A 14 2.51 10.55 1.65
C GLY A 14 3.36 9.27 1.60
N LYS A 15 2.76 8.10 1.35
CA LYS A 15 3.46 6.81 1.25
C LYS A 15 4.69 6.83 0.35
N GLU A 16 4.50 7.26 -0.90
CA GLU A 16 5.58 7.33 -1.88
C GLU A 16 6.76 8.18 -1.39
N THR A 17 6.45 9.33 -0.77
CA THR A 17 7.48 10.22 -0.21
C THR A 17 8.25 9.53 0.91
N GLN A 18 7.54 8.88 1.84
CA GLN A 18 8.18 8.21 2.98
C GLN A 18 8.94 6.94 2.56
N ALA A 19 8.43 6.20 1.57
CA ALA A 19 9.14 5.04 1.01
C ALA A 19 10.44 5.45 0.33
N LYS A 20 10.43 6.53 -0.48
CA LYS A 20 11.65 7.09 -1.10
C LYS A 20 12.65 7.57 -0.06
N LEU A 21 12.21 8.30 0.96
CA LEU A 21 13.09 8.77 2.03
C LEU A 21 13.72 7.62 2.80
N LEU A 22 12.93 6.58 3.11
CA LEU A 22 13.44 5.39 3.80
C LEU A 22 14.47 4.65 2.95
N TYR A 23 14.19 4.45 1.66
CA TYR A 23 15.14 3.88 0.70
C TYR A 23 16.47 4.65 0.70
N GLU A 24 16.43 5.97 0.60
CA GLU A 24 17.64 6.81 0.58
C GLU A 24 18.45 6.72 1.88
N VAL A 25 17.77 6.67 3.03
CA VAL A 25 18.45 6.52 4.33
C VAL A 25 19.11 5.16 4.45
N LEU A 26 18.42 4.07 4.08
CA LEU A 26 18.99 2.73 4.13
C LEU A 26 20.19 2.58 3.17
N LYS A 27 20.07 3.13 1.95
CA LYS A 27 21.15 3.15 0.97
C LYS A 27 22.39 3.89 1.48
N LYS A 28 22.21 5.08 2.08
CA LYS A 28 23.29 5.86 2.69
C LYS A 28 23.97 5.14 3.86
N ARG A 29 23.24 4.27 4.56
CA ARG A 29 23.77 3.42 5.64
C ARG A 29 24.49 2.16 5.12
N GLY A 30 24.61 2.00 3.81
CA GLY A 30 25.32 0.85 3.19
C GLY A 30 24.46 -0.41 3.03
N SER A 31 23.15 -0.33 3.26
CA SER A 31 22.26 -1.48 3.05
C SER A 31 22.09 -1.77 1.56
N GLN A 32 22.09 -3.06 1.21
CA GLN A 32 21.59 -3.51 -0.09
C GLN A 32 20.07 -3.36 -0.07
N VAL A 33 19.53 -2.37 -0.80
CA VAL A 33 18.11 -1.99 -0.74
C VAL A 33 17.55 -1.69 -2.12
N GLN A 34 16.30 -2.14 -2.37
CA GLN A 34 15.50 -1.77 -3.54
C GLN A 34 14.19 -1.13 -3.09
N LEU A 35 13.72 -0.18 -3.90
CA LEU A 35 12.40 0.45 -3.75
C LEU A 35 11.45 -0.17 -4.78
N VAL A 36 10.31 -0.67 -4.30
CA VAL A 36 9.25 -1.25 -5.12
C VAL A 36 7.94 -0.52 -4.83
N SER A 37 7.08 -0.36 -5.82
CA SER A 37 5.78 0.30 -5.66
C SER A 37 4.69 -0.48 -6.38
N PHE A 38 3.52 -0.58 -5.77
CA PHE A 38 2.35 -1.20 -6.37
C PHE A 38 1.16 -0.23 -6.42
N PRO A 39 0.31 -0.35 -7.47
CA PRO A 39 0.48 -1.19 -8.67
C PRO A 39 1.72 -0.81 -9.48
N ASP A 40 2.34 -1.81 -10.14
CA ASP A 40 3.48 -1.59 -11.03
C ASP A 40 2.97 -1.16 -12.42
N TYR A 41 2.62 0.12 -12.53
CA TYR A 41 1.99 0.66 -13.73
C TYR A 41 2.81 0.55 -15.02
N GLU A 42 4.12 0.31 -14.93
CA GLU A 42 4.98 0.10 -16.10
C GLU A 42 4.95 -1.35 -16.60
N SER A 43 4.34 -2.26 -15.83
CA SER A 43 4.22 -3.68 -16.17
C SER A 43 2.98 -3.96 -17.01
N ASP A 44 3.11 -4.86 -18.00
CA ASP A 44 1.97 -5.40 -18.75
C ASP A 44 1.05 -6.24 -17.85
N PHE A 45 1.59 -6.85 -16.80
CA PHE A 45 0.83 -7.61 -15.80
C PHE A 45 -0.08 -6.74 -14.94
N CYS A 46 0.13 -5.42 -14.93
CA CYS A 46 -0.75 -4.45 -14.28
C CYS A 46 -1.98 -4.09 -15.14
N LEU A 47 -2.12 -4.61 -16.37
CA LEU A 47 -3.22 -4.26 -17.25
C LEU A 47 -4.61 -4.49 -16.65
N PRO A 48 -4.91 -5.62 -15.97
CA PRO A 48 -6.20 -5.82 -15.29
C PRO A 48 -6.50 -4.74 -14.24
N VAL A 49 -5.49 -4.33 -13.46
CA VAL A 49 -5.62 -3.25 -12.48
C VAL A 49 -5.92 -1.91 -13.16
N LYS A 50 -5.20 -1.58 -14.23
CA LYS A 50 -5.44 -0.34 -15.01
C LYS A 50 -6.86 -0.29 -15.54
N ARG A 51 -7.37 -1.38 -16.11
CA ARG A 51 -8.73 -1.49 -16.63
C ARG A 51 -9.80 -1.37 -15.54
N TYR A 52 -9.56 -2.01 -14.39
CA TYR A 52 -10.43 -1.88 -13.23
C TYR A 52 -10.50 -0.43 -12.73
N LEU A 53 -9.35 0.22 -12.52
CA LEU A 53 -9.28 1.61 -12.04
C LEU A 53 -9.82 2.63 -13.04
N ALA A 54 -9.74 2.34 -14.34
CA ALA A 54 -10.34 3.16 -15.40
C ALA A 54 -11.88 3.08 -15.43
N GLY A 55 -12.46 2.06 -14.78
CA GLY A 55 -13.90 1.82 -14.78
C GLY A 55 -14.40 0.92 -15.92
N ASP A 56 -13.49 0.26 -16.67
CA ASP A 56 -13.85 -0.63 -17.80
C ASP A 56 -14.64 -1.87 -17.34
N LEU A 57 -14.57 -2.21 -16.04
CA LEU A 57 -15.26 -3.34 -15.43
C LEU A 57 -16.42 -2.92 -14.53
N GLY A 58 -16.80 -1.65 -14.56
CA GLY A 58 -17.85 -1.04 -13.74
C GLY A 58 -17.43 0.33 -13.22
N GLU A 59 -18.38 1.25 -13.12
CA GLU A 59 -18.11 2.65 -12.77
C GLU A 59 -17.87 2.87 -11.27
N ASN A 60 -18.26 1.89 -10.45
CA ASN A 60 -18.11 1.95 -9.00
C ASN A 60 -17.12 0.89 -8.51
N PRO A 61 -16.37 1.14 -7.42
CA PRO A 61 -15.45 0.16 -6.85
C PRO A 61 -16.12 -1.17 -6.44
N GLY A 62 -17.43 -1.12 -6.12
CA GLY A 62 -18.23 -2.28 -5.73
C GLY A 62 -18.71 -3.16 -6.88
N ASP A 63 -18.64 -2.69 -8.13
CA ASP A 63 -19.13 -3.44 -9.31
C ASP A 63 -18.25 -4.69 -9.57
N VAL A 64 -17.01 -4.68 -9.09
CA VAL A 64 -16.11 -5.83 -9.07
C VAL A 64 -15.99 -6.33 -7.63
N ASN A 65 -16.33 -7.60 -7.38
CA ASN A 65 -16.26 -8.16 -6.04
C ASN A 65 -14.84 -8.19 -5.48
N ALA A 66 -14.72 -8.32 -4.14
CA ALA A 66 -13.45 -8.25 -3.43
C ALA A 66 -12.43 -9.29 -3.91
N TYR A 67 -12.88 -10.51 -4.19
CA TYR A 67 -12.00 -11.63 -4.61
C TYR A 67 -11.42 -11.40 -6.01
N ALA A 68 -12.26 -11.01 -6.98
CA ALA A 68 -11.83 -10.74 -8.33
C ALA A 68 -10.87 -9.54 -8.40
N ALA A 69 -11.19 -8.43 -7.71
CA ALA A 69 -10.30 -7.28 -7.64
C ALA A 69 -8.97 -7.64 -6.98
N SER A 70 -8.98 -8.43 -5.89
CA SER A 70 -7.76 -8.91 -5.24
C SER A 70 -6.87 -9.70 -6.18
N ALA A 71 -7.45 -10.56 -7.03
CA ALA A 71 -6.68 -11.35 -7.99
C ALA A 71 -5.95 -10.48 -9.02
N PHE A 72 -6.54 -9.36 -9.48
CA PHE A 72 -5.88 -8.45 -10.41
C PHE A 72 -4.59 -7.87 -9.81
N TYR A 73 -4.66 -7.40 -8.57
CA TYR A 73 -3.50 -6.87 -7.85
C TYR A 73 -2.48 -7.95 -7.48
N ALA A 74 -2.94 -9.17 -7.18
CA ALA A 74 -2.07 -10.29 -6.86
C ALA A 74 -1.22 -10.73 -8.06
N ILE A 75 -1.79 -10.74 -9.28
CA ILE A 75 -1.07 -11.05 -10.51
C ILE A 75 0.07 -10.03 -10.75
N ASP A 76 -0.22 -8.74 -10.59
CA ASP A 76 0.77 -7.67 -10.72
C ASP A 76 1.94 -7.87 -9.71
N ARG A 77 1.63 -8.13 -8.43
CA ARG A 77 2.65 -8.37 -7.40
C ARG A 77 3.48 -9.61 -7.66
N TYR A 78 2.83 -10.71 -8.02
CA TYR A 78 3.52 -11.98 -8.30
C TYR A 78 4.47 -11.86 -9.48
N ALA A 79 4.03 -11.25 -10.58
CA ALA A 79 4.87 -11.03 -11.75
C ALA A 79 6.07 -10.13 -11.40
N SER A 80 5.84 -9.02 -10.68
CA SER A 80 6.89 -8.13 -10.22
C SER A 80 7.89 -8.85 -9.32
N PHE A 81 7.43 -9.68 -8.37
CA PHE A 81 8.31 -10.52 -7.53
C PHE A 81 9.20 -11.43 -8.38
N LYS A 82 8.60 -12.19 -9.26
CA LYS A 82 9.34 -13.16 -10.10
C LYS A 82 10.33 -12.50 -11.04
N MET A 83 10.02 -11.32 -11.59
CA MET A 83 10.78 -10.71 -12.67
C MET A 83 11.76 -9.63 -12.20
N LYS A 84 11.51 -8.95 -11.06
CA LYS A 84 12.22 -7.72 -10.72
C LYS A 84 13.00 -7.78 -9.41
N TRP A 85 12.41 -8.31 -8.32
CA TRP A 85 12.99 -8.16 -7.01
C TRP A 85 13.10 -9.45 -6.18
N GLY A 86 12.50 -10.55 -6.61
CA GLY A 86 12.49 -11.80 -5.85
C GLY A 86 13.89 -12.36 -5.63
N ALA A 87 14.71 -12.45 -6.67
CA ALA A 87 16.10 -12.93 -6.54
C ALA A 87 16.92 -12.07 -5.55
N PHE A 88 16.81 -10.74 -5.67
CA PHE A 88 17.48 -9.81 -4.76
C PHE A 88 17.03 -10.00 -3.29
N TYR A 89 15.72 -10.22 -3.07
CA TYR A 89 15.19 -10.52 -1.74
C TYR A 89 15.71 -11.87 -1.21
N GLU A 90 15.71 -12.90 -2.05
CA GLU A 90 16.20 -14.25 -1.66
C GLU A 90 17.68 -14.24 -1.30
N GLU A 91 18.48 -13.38 -1.94
CA GLU A 91 19.91 -13.15 -1.65
C GLU A 91 20.16 -12.30 -0.39
N GLY A 92 19.12 -11.90 0.33
CA GLY A 92 19.25 -11.17 1.60
C GLY A 92 19.08 -9.65 1.48
N GLY A 93 18.70 -9.14 0.31
CA GLY A 93 18.42 -7.73 0.08
C GLY A 93 17.24 -7.20 0.88
N THR A 94 17.21 -5.91 1.14
CA THR A 94 16.09 -5.22 1.79
C THR A 94 15.19 -4.61 0.73
N ILE A 95 13.89 -4.85 0.83
CA ILE A 95 12.85 -4.23 -0.01
C ILE A 95 12.11 -3.19 0.82
N VAL A 96 12.05 -1.95 0.32
CA VAL A 96 11.10 -0.93 0.78
C VAL A 96 9.97 -0.88 -0.24
N CYS A 97 8.74 -1.09 0.23
CA CYS A 97 7.58 -1.21 -0.65
C CYS A 97 6.56 -0.11 -0.36
N ASP A 98 6.21 0.70 -1.38
CA ASP A 98 5.05 1.59 -1.36
C ASP A 98 3.83 0.78 -1.79
N ARG A 99 2.96 0.41 -0.85
CA ARG A 99 1.86 -0.54 -0.98
C ARG A 99 2.32 -1.99 -1.23
N TYR A 100 1.48 -2.94 -0.81
CA TYR A 100 1.72 -4.37 -1.00
C TYR A 100 0.40 -5.16 -0.92
N VAL A 101 0.43 -6.41 -0.46
CA VAL A 101 -0.77 -7.21 -0.11
C VAL A 101 -1.63 -6.48 0.91
N THR A 102 -1.02 -5.72 1.81
CA THR A 102 -1.66 -4.86 2.81
C THR A 102 -2.70 -3.91 2.20
N SER A 103 -2.43 -3.35 1.02
CA SER A 103 -3.40 -2.51 0.31
C SER A 103 -4.63 -3.30 -0.17
N ASN A 104 -4.48 -4.55 -0.59
CA ASN A 104 -5.62 -5.42 -0.88
C ASN A 104 -6.48 -5.65 0.37
N ILE A 105 -5.84 -5.93 1.52
CA ILE A 105 -6.56 -6.09 2.80
C ILE A 105 -7.34 -4.81 3.12
N VAL A 106 -6.73 -3.64 2.99
CA VAL A 106 -7.40 -2.36 3.27
C VAL A 106 -8.57 -2.11 2.31
N HIS A 107 -8.33 -2.21 1.00
CA HIS A 107 -9.28 -1.75 -0.01
C HIS A 107 -10.32 -2.80 -0.40
N GLN A 108 -10.03 -4.08 -0.28
CA GLN A 108 -10.98 -5.10 -0.70
C GLN A 108 -11.79 -5.66 0.47
N ALA A 109 -11.22 -5.80 1.68
CA ALA A 109 -11.99 -6.25 2.83
C ALA A 109 -13.12 -5.28 3.22
N MET A 110 -13.03 -4.00 2.87
CA MET A 110 -14.12 -3.07 3.10
C MET A 110 -15.39 -3.37 2.26
N LYS A 111 -15.27 -4.17 1.19
CA LYS A 111 -16.39 -4.60 0.36
C LYS A 111 -17.13 -5.82 0.93
N ILE A 112 -16.60 -6.40 2.01
CA ILE A 112 -17.20 -7.56 2.68
C ILE A 112 -18.12 -7.05 3.78
N ASP A 113 -19.37 -7.50 3.75
CA ASP A 113 -20.34 -7.21 4.78
C ASP A 113 -20.08 -8.08 6.02
N GLY A 114 -20.20 -7.50 7.21
CA GLY A 114 -20.05 -8.21 8.47
C GLY A 114 -18.58 -8.50 8.83
N ASP A 115 -18.30 -9.74 9.27
CA ASP A 115 -16.96 -10.17 9.68
C ASP A 115 -16.05 -10.35 8.46
N LYS A 116 -14.92 -9.67 8.48
CA LYS A 116 -13.94 -9.64 7.39
C LYS A 116 -12.82 -10.67 7.56
N THR A 117 -12.81 -11.40 8.68
CA THR A 117 -11.70 -12.29 9.05
C THR A 117 -11.50 -13.38 8.01
N GLU A 118 -12.56 -14.04 7.56
CA GLU A 118 -12.49 -15.09 6.53
C GLU A 118 -11.88 -14.58 5.22
N PHE A 119 -12.25 -13.38 4.78
CA PHE A 119 -11.69 -12.77 3.59
C PHE A 119 -10.21 -12.41 3.77
N ILE A 120 -9.83 -11.86 4.93
CA ILE A 120 -8.43 -11.51 5.23
C ILE A 120 -7.57 -12.77 5.26
N ASP A 121 -8.04 -13.83 5.91
CA ASP A 121 -7.35 -15.12 6.00
C ASP A 121 -7.19 -15.76 4.61
N TRP A 122 -8.26 -15.74 3.80
CA TRP A 122 -8.21 -16.21 2.41
C TRP A 122 -7.16 -15.42 1.60
N LEU A 123 -7.15 -14.10 1.72
CA LEU A 123 -6.22 -13.24 0.97
C LEU A 123 -4.76 -13.49 1.39
N CYS A 124 -4.53 -13.67 2.67
CA CYS A 124 -3.21 -14.02 3.20
C CYS A 124 -2.76 -15.41 2.74
N ASP A 125 -3.64 -16.44 2.80
CA ASP A 125 -3.33 -17.76 2.25
C ASP A 125 -3.07 -17.69 0.74
N PHE A 126 -3.88 -16.96 0.01
CA PHE A 126 -3.74 -16.82 -1.44
C PHE A 126 -2.40 -16.18 -1.82
N GLU A 127 -2.08 -14.99 -1.28
CA GLU A 127 -0.90 -14.26 -1.72
C GLU A 127 0.39 -14.74 -1.02
N TYR A 128 0.37 -14.95 0.29
CA TYR A 128 1.56 -15.39 1.02
C TYR A 128 1.75 -16.92 0.94
N GLY A 129 0.66 -17.69 1.07
CA GLY A 129 0.71 -19.15 1.08
C GLY A 129 0.83 -19.75 -0.31
N ARG A 130 -0.13 -19.46 -1.21
CA ARG A 130 -0.22 -20.13 -2.52
C ARG A 130 0.67 -19.50 -3.57
N LEU A 131 0.74 -18.17 -3.65
CA LEU A 131 1.63 -17.48 -4.58
C LEU A 131 3.07 -17.40 -4.03
N GLY A 132 3.29 -17.63 -2.75
CA GLY A 132 4.60 -17.60 -2.12
C GLY A 132 5.23 -16.21 -2.07
N LEU A 133 4.42 -15.17 -2.06
CA LEU A 133 4.91 -13.80 -1.84
C LEU A 133 5.41 -13.66 -0.40
N PRO A 134 6.52 -12.94 -0.14
CA PRO A 134 7.05 -12.81 1.21
C PRO A 134 6.10 -12.02 2.13
N VAL A 135 5.98 -12.48 3.37
CA VAL A 135 5.28 -11.75 4.43
C VAL A 135 6.15 -10.56 4.87
N PRO A 136 5.58 -9.34 5.04
CA PRO A 136 6.35 -8.20 5.51
C PRO A 136 6.92 -8.37 6.92
N ASP A 137 8.20 -8.02 7.11
CA ASP A 137 8.83 -7.93 8.44
C ASP A 137 8.32 -6.75 9.25
N ALA A 138 7.93 -5.67 8.55
CA ALA A 138 7.33 -4.49 9.15
C ALA A 138 6.34 -3.84 8.19
N VAL A 139 5.16 -3.48 8.71
CA VAL A 139 4.19 -2.64 8.03
C VAL A 139 4.05 -1.34 8.82
N ILE A 140 4.23 -0.21 8.13
CA ILE A 140 4.08 1.12 8.70
C ILE A 140 2.86 1.76 8.05
N PHE A 141 1.82 1.94 8.83
CA PHE A 141 0.59 2.58 8.39
C PHE A 141 0.67 4.08 8.65
N LEU A 142 0.65 4.88 7.59
CA LEU A 142 0.56 6.32 7.64
C LEU A 142 -0.89 6.75 7.89
N ASP A 143 -1.17 7.08 9.13
CA ASP A 143 -2.49 7.52 9.56
C ASP A 143 -2.69 9.00 9.20
N MET A 144 -3.20 9.21 7.99
CA MET A 144 -3.56 10.52 7.45
C MET A 144 -5.09 10.61 7.39
N PRO A 145 -5.73 11.41 8.26
CA PRO A 145 -7.18 11.56 8.24
C PRO A 145 -7.71 12.06 6.89
N PRO A 146 -8.93 11.63 6.47
CA PRO A 146 -9.45 11.88 5.13
C PRO A 146 -9.51 13.36 4.72
N GLU A 147 -9.77 14.26 5.65
CA GLU A 147 -9.81 15.70 5.40
C GLU A 147 -8.45 16.25 4.94
N TYR A 148 -7.36 15.78 5.53
CA TYR A 148 -5.99 16.18 5.12
C TYR A 148 -5.56 15.47 3.84
N ALA A 149 -5.91 14.19 3.69
CA ALA A 149 -5.65 13.44 2.47
C ALA A 149 -6.31 14.11 1.25
N LYS A 150 -7.54 14.59 1.40
CA LYS A 150 -8.28 15.33 0.36
C LYS A 150 -7.58 16.64 -0.02
N MET A 151 -7.05 17.38 0.95
CA MET A 151 -6.29 18.61 0.69
C MET A 151 -5.03 18.31 -0.13
N LEU A 152 -4.29 17.24 0.20
CA LEU A 152 -3.09 16.83 -0.52
C LEU A 152 -3.41 16.29 -1.92
N MET A 153 -4.55 15.60 -2.08
CA MET A 153 -5.00 15.05 -3.36
C MET A 153 -5.34 16.13 -4.38
N ALA A 154 -5.88 17.27 -3.94
CA ALA A 154 -6.30 18.36 -4.83
C ALA A 154 -5.16 18.89 -5.73
N ASN A 155 -3.90 18.72 -5.31
CA ASN A 155 -2.71 19.19 -6.03
C ASN A 155 -1.99 18.08 -6.82
N ARG A 156 -2.57 16.88 -6.94
CA ARG A 156 -1.92 15.72 -7.52
C ARG A 156 -2.48 15.37 -8.90
N LYS A 157 -1.61 15.01 -9.84
CA LYS A 157 -1.99 14.44 -11.15
C LYS A 157 -2.25 12.94 -11.03
N ASN A 158 -3.19 12.42 -11.84
CA ASN A 158 -3.45 10.99 -11.93
C ASN A 158 -2.23 10.23 -12.47
N LYS A 159 -1.84 9.13 -11.81
CA LYS A 159 -0.66 8.32 -12.18
C LYS A 159 -0.85 7.53 -13.47
N ILE A 160 -2.10 7.25 -13.88
CA ILE A 160 -2.43 6.45 -15.06
C ILE A 160 -2.48 7.32 -16.30
N THR A 161 -3.22 8.44 -16.22
CA THR A 161 -3.48 9.31 -17.37
C THR A 161 -2.53 10.50 -17.46
N GLY A 162 -1.81 10.83 -16.39
CA GLY A 162 -1.01 12.07 -16.29
C GLY A 162 -1.84 13.36 -16.20
N GLU A 163 -3.17 13.25 -16.27
CA GLU A 163 -4.12 14.35 -16.23
C GLU A 163 -4.66 14.57 -14.81
N ALA A 164 -5.47 15.61 -14.63
CA ALA A 164 -6.19 15.87 -13.38
C ALA A 164 -7.39 14.93 -13.14
N GLN A 165 -7.55 13.88 -13.97
CA GLN A 165 -8.66 12.95 -13.90
C GLN A 165 -8.42 11.89 -12.82
N LYS A 166 -9.36 11.79 -11.86
CA LYS A 166 -9.36 10.82 -10.77
C LYS A 166 -9.79 9.42 -11.26
N ASP A 167 -9.25 8.36 -10.68
CA ASP A 167 -9.74 6.99 -10.86
C ASP A 167 -11.07 6.74 -10.13
N ILE A 168 -11.64 5.52 -10.26
CA ILE A 168 -12.93 5.19 -9.65
C ILE A 168 -12.90 5.23 -8.12
N HIS A 169 -11.75 4.97 -7.48
CA HIS A 169 -11.58 5.05 -6.04
C HIS A 169 -11.52 6.52 -5.58
N GLU A 170 -10.69 7.33 -6.25
CA GLU A 170 -10.49 8.75 -5.92
C GLU A 170 -11.73 9.62 -6.16
N LYS A 171 -12.64 9.20 -7.07
CA LYS A 171 -13.91 9.87 -7.33
C LYS A 171 -14.95 9.67 -6.23
N ASN A 172 -14.83 8.60 -5.44
CA ASN A 172 -15.85 8.20 -4.47
C ASN A 172 -15.43 8.54 -3.03
N GLU A 173 -15.94 9.67 -2.52
CA GLU A 173 -15.60 10.13 -1.15
C GLU A 173 -16.06 9.15 -0.06
N THR A 174 -17.20 8.49 -0.25
CA THR A 174 -17.70 7.47 0.68
C THR A 174 -16.74 6.28 0.73
N TYR A 175 -16.23 5.88 -0.44
CA TYR A 175 -15.22 4.83 -0.54
C TYR A 175 -13.93 5.21 0.19
N LEU A 176 -13.42 6.44 -0.01
CA LEU A 176 -12.17 6.88 0.65
C LEU A 176 -12.30 6.90 2.18
N LYS A 177 -13.47 7.33 2.69
CA LYS A 177 -13.74 7.31 4.12
C LYS A 177 -13.82 5.88 4.66
N ALA A 178 -14.56 5.01 3.99
CA ALA A 178 -14.68 3.60 4.38
C ALA A 178 -13.33 2.87 4.32
N ALA A 179 -12.51 3.17 3.31
CA ALA A 179 -11.15 2.63 3.20
C ALA A 179 -10.25 3.07 4.37
N TYR A 180 -10.36 4.32 4.80
CA TYR A 180 -9.63 4.81 5.96
C TYR A 180 -10.08 4.15 7.26
N GLU A 181 -11.39 4.05 7.51
CA GLU A 181 -11.94 3.37 8.69
C GLU A 181 -11.52 1.89 8.73
N ASN A 182 -11.59 1.21 7.58
CA ASN A 182 -11.11 -0.16 7.46
C ASN A 182 -9.60 -0.27 7.69
N ALA A 183 -8.81 0.68 7.19
CA ALA A 183 -7.35 0.70 7.39
C ALA A 183 -6.98 0.82 8.88
N LEU A 184 -7.70 1.64 9.65
CA LEU A 184 -7.51 1.74 11.10
C LEU A 184 -7.85 0.42 11.81
N HIS A 185 -8.96 -0.22 11.42
CA HIS A 185 -9.36 -1.51 11.98
C HIS A 185 -8.31 -2.59 11.69
N VAL A 186 -7.91 -2.73 10.43
CA VAL A 186 -6.90 -3.71 9.99
C VAL A 186 -5.54 -3.44 10.63
N CYS A 187 -5.13 -2.18 10.72
CA CYS A 187 -3.89 -1.78 11.38
C CYS A 187 -3.83 -2.28 12.83
N GLY A 188 -4.92 -2.11 13.58
CA GLY A 188 -5.04 -2.62 14.96
C GLY A 188 -5.08 -4.15 15.01
N HIS A 189 -5.87 -4.79 14.15
CA HIS A 189 -6.06 -6.24 14.11
C HIS A 189 -4.77 -6.99 13.74
N LEU A 190 -4.04 -6.51 12.75
CA LEU A 190 -2.79 -7.13 12.27
C LEU A 190 -1.53 -6.59 12.95
N GLY A 191 -1.65 -5.71 13.93
CA GLY A 191 -0.53 -5.19 14.70
C GLY A 191 0.46 -4.36 13.88
N TRP A 192 -0.01 -3.61 12.87
CA TRP A 192 0.85 -2.73 12.09
C TRP A 192 1.30 -1.53 12.93
N ASN A 193 2.44 -0.94 12.60
CA ASN A 193 2.88 0.27 13.25
C ASN A 193 2.17 1.50 12.68
N ARG A 194 1.32 2.11 13.48
CA ARG A 194 0.60 3.33 13.14
C ARG A 194 1.46 4.56 13.40
N VAL A 195 1.63 5.40 12.38
CA VAL A 195 2.31 6.71 12.45
C VAL A 195 1.29 7.79 12.16
N CYS A 196 0.94 8.59 13.19
CA CYS A 196 0.01 9.70 13.04
C CYS A 196 0.64 10.81 12.18
N CYS A 197 0.02 11.13 11.05
CA CYS A 197 0.50 12.13 10.10
C CYS A 197 -0.07 13.54 10.33
N ALA A 198 -1.07 13.68 11.21
CA ALA A 198 -1.64 14.97 11.58
C ALA A 198 -1.82 15.07 13.09
N GLU A 199 -1.56 16.26 13.64
CA GLU A 199 -1.69 16.54 15.05
C GLU A 199 -2.06 18.02 15.27
N ASN A 200 -2.89 18.32 16.29
CA ASN A 200 -3.31 19.68 16.61
C ASN A 200 -3.89 20.46 15.42
N GLY A 201 -4.66 19.79 14.56
CA GLY A 201 -5.30 20.41 13.41
C GLY A 201 -4.37 20.68 12.23
N LYS A 202 -3.15 20.14 12.18
CA LYS A 202 -2.16 20.35 11.13
C LYS A 202 -1.50 19.04 10.69
N ILE A 203 -1.13 18.97 9.42
CA ILE A 203 -0.28 17.91 8.89
C ILE A 203 1.12 18.09 9.47
N LYS A 204 1.72 17.01 10.00
CA LYS A 204 3.11 17.00 10.45
C LYS A 204 4.08 17.21 9.29
N GLU A 205 5.24 17.77 9.59
CA GLU A 205 6.31 17.89 8.62
C GLU A 205 6.78 16.52 8.12
N ILE A 206 7.11 16.43 6.81
CA ILE A 206 7.57 15.19 6.17
C ILE A 206 8.74 14.56 6.95
N THR A 207 9.67 15.41 7.41
CA THR A 207 10.86 14.98 8.18
C THR A 207 10.53 14.47 9.58
N GLU A 208 9.45 14.94 10.18
CA GLU A 208 8.97 14.49 11.48
C GLU A 208 8.38 13.09 11.37
N ILE A 209 7.46 12.88 10.41
CA ILE A 209 6.89 11.57 10.09
C ILE A 209 8.01 10.57 9.79
N HIS A 210 8.99 10.99 8.97
CA HIS A 210 10.12 10.14 8.60
C HIS A 210 10.96 9.70 9.82
N ARG A 211 11.24 10.61 10.74
CA ARG A 211 11.96 10.30 11.99
C ARG A 211 11.25 9.27 12.86
N GLU A 212 9.92 9.33 12.92
CA GLU A 212 9.11 8.34 13.65
C GLU A 212 9.23 6.95 13.01
N ILE A 213 9.15 6.88 11.67
CA ILE A 213 9.33 5.64 10.90
C ILE A 213 10.71 5.01 11.17
N VAL A 214 11.77 5.79 11.01
CA VAL A 214 13.15 5.29 11.20
C VAL A 214 13.36 4.80 12.63
N ARG A 215 12.91 5.56 13.63
CA ARG A 215 13.01 5.18 15.04
C ARG A 215 12.30 3.86 15.36
N PHE A 216 11.13 3.64 14.76
CA PHE A 216 10.41 2.37 14.91
C PHE A 216 11.21 1.20 14.31
N LEU A 217 11.67 1.36 13.08
CA LEU A 217 12.42 0.30 12.38
C LEU A 217 13.74 -0.05 13.08
N GLU A 218 14.45 0.93 13.62
CA GLU A 218 15.67 0.71 14.40
C GLU A 218 15.43 -0.12 15.68
N LYS A 219 14.21 -0.08 16.23
CA LYS A 219 13.83 -0.90 17.38
C LYS A 219 13.36 -2.30 16.99
N LYS A 220 12.65 -2.42 15.87
CA LYS A 220 12.01 -3.67 15.44
C LYS A 220 12.97 -4.61 14.69
N LEU A 221 13.90 -4.06 13.92
CA LEU A 221 14.75 -4.83 13.00
C LEU A 221 16.18 -5.03 13.53
N LYS A 222 16.40 -4.74 14.81
CA LYS A 222 17.62 -5.16 15.53
C LYS A 222 17.58 -6.66 15.75
#